data_c4a2d4e89b4efc2d5e55d66cb565d1bd
#
_entry.id   c4a2d4e89b4efc2d5e55d66cb565d1bd
#
_cell.length_a   1.000
_cell.length_b   1.000
_cell.length_c   1.000
_cell.angle_alpha   90.00
_cell.angle_beta   90.00
_cell.angle_gamma   90.00
#
_symmetry.space_group_name_H-M   'P 1'
#
loop_
_entity.id
_entity.type
_entity.pdbx_description
1 polymer ?
#
loop_
_entity_poly.entity_id
_entity_poly.type
_entity_poly.pdbx_seq_one_letter_code
_entity_poly.pdbx_strand_id
1 'polypeptide(L)'
;MIGIYLITNKVNGKKYVGQSIDIEERWKRHILASKKSEFHIHRAIRKYGIDNFDFSILEECSVDKLDEREIYWISELDTYNNGYNMTIGGEGHSLYLDPKEREQKKKEVARRSGKKYRDSHKEERRELQRKYRKNHPDYDKKWEENHKEERNRMWRERAKRLRMEKKVKSMKNNIEE
;
A
#
# COMPACT_ATOMS: atom_id res chain seq x y z
N MET A 1 -23.19 -9.72 -8.12
CA MET A 1 -22.74 -8.33 -8.34
C MET A 1 -21.27 -8.22 -8.05
N ILE A 2 -20.50 -7.52 -8.93
CA ILE A 2 -19.05 -7.31 -8.80
C ILE A 2 -18.80 -5.91 -8.26
N GLY A 3 -17.95 -5.75 -7.25
CA GLY A 3 -17.66 -4.42 -6.70
C GLY A 3 -17.09 -4.42 -5.29
N ILE A 4 -17.16 -3.25 -4.68
CA ILE A 4 -16.69 -2.95 -3.32
C ILE A 4 -17.91 -2.83 -2.40
N TYR A 5 -17.82 -3.48 -1.24
CA TYR A 5 -18.87 -3.47 -0.24
C TYR A 5 -18.36 -2.96 1.11
N LEU A 6 -19.29 -2.53 1.92
CA LEU A 6 -19.08 -2.02 3.27
C LEU A 6 -19.86 -2.85 4.28
N ILE A 7 -19.21 -3.18 5.38
CA ILE A 7 -19.86 -3.72 6.57
C ILE A 7 -19.69 -2.70 7.70
N THR A 8 -20.79 -2.19 8.22
CA THR A 8 -20.79 -1.20 9.30
C THR A 8 -21.36 -1.79 10.58
N ASN A 9 -20.61 -1.71 11.66
CA ASN A 9 -21.09 -2.06 12.99
C ASN A 9 -21.93 -0.90 13.58
N LYS A 10 -23.23 -1.10 13.76
CA LYS A 10 -24.16 -0.10 14.28
C LYS A 10 -23.88 0.30 15.72
N VAL A 11 -23.23 -0.56 16.51
CA VAL A 11 -22.96 -0.30 17.94
C VAL A 11 -21.83 0.69 18.15
N ASN A 12 -20.78 0.63 17.32
CA ASN A 12 -19.58 1.43 17.53
C ASN A 12 -19.12 2.23 16.29
N GLY A 13 -19.88 2.17 15.21
CA GLY A 13 -19.61 2.88 13.95
C GLY A 13 -18.39 2.37 13.14
N LYS A 14 -17.66 1.36 13.64
CA LYS A 14 -16.49 0.81 12.94
C LYS A 14 -16.91 0.08 11.68
N LYS A 15 -16.05 0.20 10.67
CA LYS A 15 -16.33 -0.23 9.30
C LYS A 15 -15.31 -1.25 8.80
N TYR A 16 -15.74 -2.08 7.86
CA TYR A 16 -14.90 -2.98 7.07
C TYR A 16 -15.23 -2.79 5.60
N VAL A 17 -14.22 -2.59 4.78
CA VAL A 17 -14.32 -2.55 3.32
C VAL A 17 -13.80 -3.86 2.76
N GLY A 18 -14.47 -4.39 1.75
CA GLY A 18 -14.01 -5.56 1.02
C GLY A 18 -14.43 -5.55 -0.44
N GLN A 19 -13.80 -6.39 -1.23
CA GLN A 19 -14.10 -6.57 -2.64
C GLN A 19 -14.65 -7.98 -2.92
N SER A 20 -15.47 -8.10 -3.96
CA SER A 20 -15.93 -9.41 -4.43
C SER A 20 -16.37 -9.37 -5.89
N ILE A 21 -16.21 -10.51 -6.57
CA ILE A 21 -16.88 -10.79 -7.85
C ILE A 21 -18.33 -11.24 -7.66
N ASP A 22 -18.69 -11.63 -6.44
CA ASP A 22 -20.05 -11.95 -6.02
C ASP A 22 -20.25 -11.46 -4.57
N ILE A 23 -20.79 -10.23 -4.45
CA ILE A 23 -20.98 -9.55 -3.16
C ILE A 23 -21.98 -10.32 -2.28
N GLU A 24 -23.07 -10.81 -2.84
CA GLU A 24 -24.11 -11.51 -2.04
C GLU A 24 -23.57 -12.79 -1.42
N GLU A 25 -22.87 -13.59 -2.21
CA GLU A 25 -22.22 -14.80 -1.72
C GLU A 25 -21.11 -14.47 -0.71
N ARG A 26 -20.39 -13.36 -0.91
CA ARG A 26 -19.36 -12.90 0.02
C ARG A 26 -19.92 -12.53 1.39
N TRP A 27 -21.10 -11.90 1.46
CA TRP A 27 -21.77 -11.61 2.72
C TRP A 27 -22.12 -12.87 3.49
N LYS A 28 -22.69 -13.89 2.80
CA LYS A 28 -22.96 -15.19 3.42
C LYS A 28 -21.70 -15.84 3.99
N ARG A 29 -20.59 -15.73 3.24
CA ARG A 29 -19.29 -16.25 3.70
C ARG A 29 -18.76 -15.51 4.93
N HIS A 30 -18.96 -14.20 5.05
CA HIS A 30 -18.60 -13.46 6.28
C HIS A 30 -19.36 -13.99 7.49
N ILE A 31 -20.66 -14.23 7.36
CA ILE A 31 -21.49 -14.79 8.43
C ILE A 31 -21.00 -16.20 8.83
N LEU A 32 -20.75 -17.06 7.87
CA LEU A 32 -20.24 -18.40 8.15
C LEU A 32 -18.85 -18.38 8.78
N ALA A 33 -17.93 -17.58 8.22
CA ALA A 33 -16.57 -17.45 8.70
C ALA A 33 -16.50 -16.82 10.09
N SER A 34 -17.46 -15.97 10.46
CA SER A 34 -17.50 -15.34 11.79
C SER A 34 -17.51 -16.37 12.92
N LYS A 35 -17.99 -17.58 12.69
CA LYS A 35 -18.05 -18.65 13.70
C LYS A 35 -16.68 -19.15 14.16
N LYS A 36 -15.64 -19.08 13.30
CA LYS A 36 -14.32 -19.69 13.57
C LYS A 36 -13.13 -18.78 13.25
N SER A 37 -13.29 -17.82 12.34
CA SER A 37 -12.18 -16.99 11.86
C SER A 37 -11.78 -15.92 12.87
N GLU A 38 -10.47 -15.62 12.95
CA GLU A 38 -9.89 -14.63 13.85
C GLU A 38 -9.72 -13.23 13.23
N PHE A 39 -10.18 -13.02 11.98
CA PHE A 39 -10.18 -11.69 11.39
C PHE A 39 -11.02 -10.70 12.22
N HIS A 40 -10.56 -9.46 12.30
CA HIS A 40 -11.18 -8.43 13.14
C HIS A 40 -12.68 -8.28 12.92
N ILE A 41 -13.11 -8.27 11.65
CA ILE A 41 -14.55 -8.21 11.31
C ILE A 41 -15.32 -9.44 11.82
N HIS A 42 -14.76 -10.64 11.70
CA HIS A 42 -15.41 -11.88 12.12
C HIS A 42 -15.51 -11.96 13.65
N ARG A 43 -14.48 -11.53 14.37
CA ARG A 43 -14.51 -11.40 15.84
C ARG A 43 -15.55 -10.37 16.28
N ALA A 44 -15.67 -9.26 15.55
CA ALA A 44 -16.67 -8.25 15.83
C ALA A 44 -18.10 -8.80 15.62
N ILE A 45 -18.36 -9.53 14.53
CA ILE A 45 -19.65 -10.16 14.28
C ILE A 45 -20.01 -11.16 15.41
N ARG A 46 -19.05 -11.97 15.87
CA ARG A 46 -19.26 -12.87 17.03
C ARG A 46 -19.62 -12.10 18.31
N LYS A 47 -18.92 -10.99 18.55
CA LYS A 47 -19.07 -10.20 19.78
C LYS A 47 -20.39 -9.43 19.83
N TYR A 48 -20.77 -8.80 18.74
CA TYR A 48 -21.90 -7.87 18.72
C TYR A 48 -23.19 -8.47 18.15
N GLY A 49 -23.11 -9.65 17.51
CA GLY A 49 -24.22 -10.27 16.79
C GLY A 49 -24.43 -9.69 15.40
N ILE A 50 -24.84 -10.53 14.45
CA ILE A 50 -25.00 -10.17 13.05
C ILE A 50 -26.03 -9.08 12.81
N ASP A 51 -27.08 -9.02 13.62
CA ASP A 51 -28.18 -8.05 13.53
C ASP A 51 -27.72 -6.61 13.78
N ASN A 52 -26.54 -6.46 14.38
CA ASN A 52 -25.90 -5.17 14.62
C ASN A 52 -24.94 -4.75 13.50
N PHE A 53 -24.99 -5.42 12.34
CA PHE A 53 -24.17 -5.05 11.18
C PHE A 53 -25.05 -4.75 9.97
N ASP A 54 -24.72 -3.62 9.32
CA ASP A 54 -25.28 -3.27 8.02
C ASP A 54 -24.31 -3.67 6.91
N PHE A 55 -24.87 -4.24 5.84
CA PHE A 55 -24.16 -4.59 4.63
C PHE A 55 -24.64 -3.68 3.50
N SER A 56 -23.73 -2.95 2.88
CA SER A 56 -24.05 -2.05 1.79
C SER A 56 -23.02 -2.15 0.67
N ILE A 57 -23.42 -1.78 -0.53
CA ILE A 57 -22.54 -1.69 -1.69
C ILE A 57 -22.02 -0.27 -1.75
N LEU A 58 -20.70 -0.10 -1.82
CA LEU A 58 -20.05 1.20 -2.01
C LEU A 58 -19.94 1.56 -3.48
N GLU A 59 -19.54 0.59 -4.30
CA GLU A 59 -19.25 0.82 -5.70
C GLU A 59 -19.32 -0.47 -6.50
N GLU A 60 -19.97 -0.42 -7.67
CA GLU A 60 -19.86 -1.44 -8.68
C GLU A 60 -18.70 -1.11 -9.61
N CYS A 61 -17.81 -2.08 -9.87
CA CYS A 61 -16.69 -1.88 -10.75
C CYS A 61 -16.29 -3.18 -11.47
N SER A 62 -15.51 -3.05 -12.52
CA SER A 62 -14.98 -4.19 -13.24
C SER A 62 -13.92 -4.94 -12.42
N VAL A 63 -13.72 -6.22 -12.73
CA VAL A 63 -12.81 -7.11 -11.99
C VAL A 63 -11.38 -6.56 -11.92
N ASP A 64 -10.90 -5.98 -13.01
CA ASP A 64 -9.55 -5.40 -13.10
C ASP A 64 -9.33 -4.19 -12.18
N LYS A 65 -10.39 -3.51 -11.75
CA LYS A 65 -10.36 -2.36 -10.86
C LYS A 65 -10.59 -2.69 -9.39
N LEU A 66 -11.00 -3.90 -9.07
CA LEU A 66 -11.36 -4.28 -7.70
C LEU A 66 -10.28 -3.92 -6.66
N ASP A 67 -9.02 -4.27 -6.92
CA ASP A 67 -7.92 -4.00 -5.97
C ASP A 67 -7.67 -2.50 -5.79
N GLU A 68 -7.73 -1.73 -6.88
CA GLU A 68 -7.53 -0.28 -6.83
C GLU A 68 -8.64 0.39 -6.03
N ARG A 69 -9.90 -0.03 -6.29
CA ARG A 69 -11.06 0.55 -5.63
C ARG A 69 -11.17 0.14 -4.15
N GLU A 70 -10.79 -1.10 -3.82
CA GLU A 70 -10.72 -1.51 -2.40
C GLU A 70 -9.70 -0.68 -1.63
N ILE A 71 -8.48 -0.51 -2.16
CA ILE A 71 -7.44 0.34 -1.54
C ILE A 71 -7.95 1.78 -1.35
N TYR A 72 -8.61 2.33 -2.37
CA TYR A 72 -9.17 3.67 -2.31
C TYR A 72 -10.17 3.79 -1.16
N TRP A 73 -11.16 2.90 -1.08
CA TRP A 73 -12.21 2.96 -0.06
C TRP A 73 -11.71 2.66 1.36
N ILE A 74 -10.73 1.75 1.51
CA ILE A 74 -10.07 1.50 2.80
C ILE A 74 -9.38 2.78 3.30
N SER A 75 -8.71 3.49 2.40
CA SER A 75 -8.03 4.74 2.73
C SER A 75 -9.01 5.89 3.00
N GLU A 76 -10.07 6.01 2.21
CA GLU A 76 -11.07 7.07 2.31
C GLU A 76 -11.86 6.97 3.63
N LEU A 77 -12.25 5.74 3.99
CA LEU A 77 -13.01 5.48 5.21
C LEU A 77 -12.12 5.14 6.43
N ASP A 78 -10.80 5.18 6.24
CA ASP A 78 -9.77 4.88 7.26
C ASP A 78 -10.03 3.56 8.04
N THR A 79 -10.49 2.55 7.32
CA THR A 79 -10.91 1.28 7.94
C THR A 79 -9.75 0.39 8.35
N TYR A 80 -8.53 0.71 7.91
CA TYR A 80 -7.30 0.04 8.34
C TYR A 80 -6.87 0.48 9.75
N ASN A 81 -6.85 1.79 10.04
CA ASN A 81 -6.43 2.28 11.36
C ASN A 81 -7.59 2.29 12.37
N ASN A 82 -8.79 2.72 11.93
CA ASN A 82 -9.95 2.95 12.80
C ASN A 82 -11.10 1.96 12.58
N GLY A 83 -10.94 0.97 11.69
CA GLY A 83 -11.96 -0.02 11.35
C GLY A 83 -11.58 -1.46 11.66
N TYR A 84 -12.03 -2.35 10.77
CA TYR A 84 -11.82 -3.80 10.89
C TYR A 84 -10.92 -4.36 9.80
N ASN A 85 -10.41 -3.54 8.86
CA ASN A 85 -9.46 -4.00 7.87
C ASN A 85 -8.10 -4.27 8.52
N MET A 86 -7.48 -5.40 8.19
CA MET A 86 -6.16 -5.81 8.70
C MET A 86 -5.04 -5.47 7.74
N THR A 87 -5.39 -5.10 6.51
CA THR A 87 -4.46 -4.68 5.45
C THR A 87 -5.01 -3.46 4.73
N ILE A 88 -4.16 -2.83 3.92
CA ILE A 88 -4.53 -1.69 3.07
C ILE A 88 -5.35 -2.07 1.84
N GLY A 89 -5.67 -3.36 1.66
CA GLY A 89 -6.40 -3.90 0.52
C GLY A 89 -5.54 -4.28 -0.69
N GLY A 90 -6.21 -4.69 -1.76
CA GLY A 90 -5.56 -5.01 -3.04
C GLY A 90 -4.98 -6.41 -3.14
N GLU A 91 -5.35 -7.31 -2.26
CA GLU A 91 -4.86 -8.70 -2.27
C GLU A 91 -5.84 -9.69 -2.91
N GLY A 92 -7.09 -9.28 -3.10
CA GLY A 92 -8.17 -10.18 -3.53
C GLY A 92 -8.06 -10.63 -4.98
N HIS A 93 -7.76 -9.72 -5.89
CA HIS A 93 -7.62 -10.02 -7.32
C HIS A 93 -6.28 -10.69 -7.65
N SER A 94 -5.27 -10.53 -6.79
CA SER A 94 -3.94 -11.09 -7.02
C SER A 94 -3.91 -12.61 -7.15
N LEU A 95 -4.96 -13.30 -6.68
CA LEU A 95 -5.08 -14.76 -6.81
C LEU A 95 -5.33 -15.23 -8.26
N TYR A 96 -5.84 -14.34 -9.13
CA TYR A 96 -6.16 -14.63 -10.53
C TYR A 96 -5.09 -14.14 -11.51
N LEU A 97 -4.07 -13.41 -11.01
CA LEU A 97 -2.96 -12.94 -11.84
C LEU A 97 -1.87 -13.99 -11.96
N ASP A 98 -1.12 -13.96 -13.09
CA ASP A 98 0.16 -14.66 -13.21
C ASP A 98 1.07 -14.31 -12.01
N PRO A 99 1.85 -15.28 -11.51
CA PRO A 99 2.79 -15.04 -10.40
C PRO A 99 3.74 -13.85 -10.60
N LYS A 100 4.18 -13.57 -11.83
CA LYS A 100 5.02 -12.40 -12.15
C LYS A 100 4.27 -11.09 -12.07
N GLU A 101 3.05 -11.04 -12.59
CA GLU A 101 2.16 -9.88 -12.51
C GLU A 101 1.76 -9.59 -11.07
N ARG A 102 1.48 -10.63 -10.29
CA ARG A 102 1.22 -10.54 -8.85
C ARG A 102 2.37 -9.89 -8.11
N GLU A 103 3.60 -10.32 -8.37
CA GLU A 103 4.79 -9.78 -7.72
C GLU A 103 5.04 -8.31 -8.11
N GLN A 104 4.85 -7.96 -9.38
CA GLN A 104 4.95 -6.58 -9.85
C GLN A 104 3.89 -5.69 -9.20
N LYS A 105 2.64 -6.15 -9.14
CA LYS A 105 1.54 -5.40 -8.51
C LYS A 105 1.78 -5.20 -7.01
N LYS A 106 2.27 -6.22 -6.30
CA LYS A 106 2.68 -6.10 -4.88
C LYS A 106 3.75 -5.02 -4.69
N LYS A 107 4.78 -5.01 -5.54
CA LYS A 107 5.85 -4.00 -5.49
C LYS A 107 5.31 -2.59 -5.76
N GLU A 108 4.41 -2.45 -6.73
CA GLU A 108 3.81 -1.16 -7.05
C GLU A 108 2.93 -0.63 -5.91
N VAL A 109 2.06 -1.47 -5.35
CA VAL A 109 1.21 -1.12 -4.20
C VAL A 109 2.07 -0.74 -3.00
N ALA A 110 3.09 -1.53 -2.67
CA ALA A 110 4.02 -1.23 -1.57
C ALA A 110 4.76 0.10 -1.79
N ARG A 111 5.21 0.39 -3.03
CA ARG A 111 5.85 1.65 -3.39
C ARG A 111 4.90 2.85 -3.23
N ARG A 112 3.66 2.72 -3.71
CA ARG A 112 2.62 3.77 -3.64
C ARG A 112 2.24 4.08 -2.19
N SER A 113 1.96 3.03 -1.40
CA SER A 113 1.64 3.15 0.03
C SER A 113 2.81 3.71 0.84
N GLY A 114 4.02 3.23 0.59
CA GLY A 114 5.23 3.75 1.23
C GLY A 114 5.51 5.22 0.87
N LYS A 115 5.18 5.65 -0.35
CA LYS A 115 5.27 7.08 -0.73
C LYS A 115 4.24 7.90 0.04
N LYS A 116 2.97 7.49 0.04
CA LYS A 116 1.88 8.18 0.76
C LYS A 116 2.21 8.33 2.24
N TYR A 117 2.68 7.25 2.89
CA TYR A 117 3.11 7.29 4.29
C TYR A 117 4.27 8.26 4.52
N ARG A 118 5.30 8.20 3.66
CA ARG A 118 6.44 9.13 3.79
C ARG A 118 6.05 10.59 3.62
N ASP A 119 5.12 10.86 2.70
CA ASP A 119 4.66 12.21 2.41
C ASP A 119 3.79 12.74 3.57
N SER A 120 2.90 11.92 4.13
CA SER A 120 2.05 12.30 5.26
C SER A 120 2.82 12.47 6.59
N HIS A 121 3.93 11.73 6.80
CA HIS A 121 4.74 11.78 8.02
C HIS A 121 6.08 12.51 7.82
N LYS A 122 6.17 13.35 6.79
CA LYS A 122 7.43 14.01 6.40
C LYS A 122 8.02 14.88 7.50
N GLU A 123 7.20 15.67 8.15
CA GLU A 123 7.67 16.60 9.20
C GLU A 123 8.03 15.87 10.50
N GLU A 124 7.23 14.89 10.90
CA GLU A 124 7.52 14.04 12.06
C GLU A 124 8.87 13.31 11.88
N ARG A 125 9.10 12.74 10.71
CA ARG A 125 10.39 12.09 10.39
C ARG A 125 11.56 13.06 10.40
N ARG A 126 11.37 14.30 9.91
CA ARG A 126 12.40 15.33 9.97
C ARG A 126 12.73 15.72 11.40
N GLU A 127 11.70 15.83 12.25
CA GLU A 127 11.91 16.15 13.66
C GLU A 127 12.65 15.05 14.41
N LEU A 128 12.26 13.79 14.19
CA LEU A 128 12.97 12.63 14.73
C LEU A 128 14.43 12.60 14.27
N GLN A 129 14.69 12.88 12.99
CA GLN A 129 16.05 12.93 12.45
C GLN A 129 16.87 14.06 13.06
N ARG A 130 16.28 15.26 13.28
CA ARG A 130 16.93 16.35 13.98
C ARG A 130 17.29 15.99 15.43
N LYS A 131 16.35 15.38 16.15
CA LYS A 131 16.58 14.89 17.54
C LYS A 131 17.68 13.83 17.56
N TYR A 132 17.67 12.89 16.63
CA TYR A 132 18.70 11.87 16.52
C TYR A 132 20.09 12.47 16.28
N ARG A 133 20.22 13.36 15.30
CA ARG A 133 21.51 14.05 15.00
C ARG A 133 22.02 14.86 16.18
N LYS A 134 21.13 15.54 16.89
CA LYS A 134 21.51 16.30 18.10
C LYS A 134 22.10 15.41 19.19
N ASN A 135 21.57 14.21 19.35
CA ASN A 135 22.04 13.26 20.34
C ASN A 135 23.27 12.42 19.87
N HIS A 136 23.58 12.47 18.57
CA HIS A 136 24.67 11.70 17.96
C HIS A 136 25.51 12.62 17.04
N PRO A 137 26.26 13.58 17.58
CA PRO A 137 26.96 14.60 16.79
C PRO A 137 28.01 14.01 15.83
N ASP A 138 28.60 12.87 16.16
CA ASP A 138 29.58 12.20 15.32
C ASP A 138 28.98 11.23 14.28
N TYR A 139 27.64 11.13 14.25
CA TYR A 139 26.97 10.16 13.34
C TYR A 139 27.27 10.41 11.88
N ASP A 140 27.12 11.65 11.43
CA ASP A 140 27.34 12.02 10.03
C ASP A 140 28.81 11.78 9.62
N LYS A 141 29.77 12.11 10.51
CA LYS A 141 31.20 11.90 10.27
C LYS A 141 31.54 10.41 10.16
N LYS A 142 31.10 9.60 11.12
CA LYS A 142 31.29 8.15 11.10
C LYS A 142 30.63 7.50 9.88
N TRP A 143 29.44 7.96 9.53
CA TRP A 143 28.73 7.46 8.35
C TRP A 143 29.49 7.80 7.06
N GLU A 144 29.99 9.04 6.92
CA GLU A 144 30.80 9.47 5.80
C GLU A 144 32.11 8.67 5.64
N GLU A 145 32.79 8.42 6.75
CA GLU A 145 34.01 7.61 6.78
C GLU A 145 33.74 6.16 6.34
N ASN A 146 32.71 5.53 6.89
CA ASN A 146 32.35 4.15 6.57
C ASN A 146 31.84 3.94 5.13
N HIS A 147 31.23 4.98 4.53
CA HIS A 147 30.62 4.86 3.18
C HIS A 147 31.41 5.63 2.10
N LYS A 148 32.60 6.14 2.44
CA LYS A 148 33.43 6.94 1.52
C LYS A 148 33.76 6.22 0.23
N GLU A 149 34.18 4.97 0.32
CA GLU A 149 34.55 4.17 -0.87
C GLU A 149 33.35 3.85 -1.74
N GLU A 150 32.24 3.45 -1.14
CA GLU A 150 31.00 3.16 -1.87
C GLU A 150 30.47 4.40 -2.59
N ARG A 151 30.46 5.53 -1.91
CA ARG A 151 30.07 6.83 -2.51
C ARG A 151 30.98 7.20 -3.68
N ASN A 152 32.29 7.04 -3.53
CA ASN A 152 33.24 7.33 -4.59
C ASN A 152 33.07 6.40 -5.80
N ARG A 153 32.76 5.11 -5.55
CA ARG A 153 32.41 4.15 -6.61
C ARG A 153 31.17 4.59 -7.36
N MET A 154 30.08 4.90 -6.66
CA MET A 154 28.83 5.39 -7.27
C MET A 154 29.04 6.67 -8.08
N TRP A 155 29.85 7.60 -7.58
CA TRP A 155 30.19 8.84 -8.29
C TRP A 155 30.93 8.54 -9.63
N ARG A 156 31.90 7.63 -9.61
CA ARG A 156 32.64 7.21 -10.82
C ARG A 156 31.71 6.55 -11.82
N GLU A 157 30.82 5.67 -11.38
CA GLU A 157 29.85 4.99 -12.24
C GLU A 157 28.85 5.99 -12.85
N ARG A 158 28.34 6.91 -12.04
CA ARG A 158 27.47 7.97 -12.53
C ARG A 158 28.15 8.87 -13.56
N ALA A 159 29.39 9.25 -13.30
CA ALA A 159 30.18 10.07 -14.24
C ALA A 159 30.44 9.34 -15.57
N LYS A 160 30.74 8.02 -15.52
CA LYS A 160 30.86 7.19 -16.73
C LYS A 160 29.57 7.16 -17.53
N ARG A 161 28.42 6.92 -16.85
CA ARG A 161 27.10 6.89 -17.49
C ARG A 161 26.77 8.22 -18.16
N LEU A 162 26.95 9.34 -17.48
CA LEU A 162 26.70 10.67 -18.04
C LEU A 162 27.59 10.99 -19.25
N ARG A 163 28.86 10.52 -19.25
CA ARG A 163 29.76 10.66 -20.42
C ARG A 163 29.26 9.82 -21.59
N MET A 164 28.78 8.61 -21.35
CA MET A 164 28.22 7.74 -22.39
C MET A 164 26.93 8.34 -22.97
N GLU A 165 26.02 8.83 -22.12
CA GLU A 165 24.81 9.50 -22.57
C GLU A 165 25.09 10.72 -23.45
N LYS A 166 26.05 11.55 -23.06
CA LYS A 166 26.52 12.69 -23.89
C LYS A 166 27.10 12.25 -25.24
N LYS A 167 27.92 11.18 -25.25
CA LYS A 167 28.50 10.64 -26.47
C LYS A 167 27.43 10.10 -27.42
N VAL A 168 26.45 9.36 -26.90
CA VAL A 168 25.31 8.84 -27.66
C VAL A 168 24.47 9.99 -28.24
N LYS A 169 24.26 11.04 -27.47
CA LYS A 169 23.50 12.22 -27.92
C LYS A 169 24.23 12.96 -29.04
N SER A 170 25.57 13.14 -28.95
CA SER A 170 26.35 13.77 -30.02
C SER A 170 26.40 12.95 -31.30
N MET A 171 26.44 11.60 -31.16
CA MET A 171 26.40 10.72 -32.35
C MET A 171 25.03 10.77 -33.06
N LYS A 172 23.93 10.88 -32.34
CA LYS A 172 22.60 11.00 -32.94
C LYS A 172 22.46 12.33 -33.70
N ASN A 173 22.91 13.43 -33.13
CA ASN A 173 22.83 14.73 -33.79
C ASN A 173 23.67 14.78 -35.11
N ASN A 174 24.80 14.05 -35.19
CA ASN A 174 25.62 13.97 -36.40
C ASN A 174 25.08 13.02 -37.49
N ILE A 175 24.00 12.29 -37.23
CA ILE A 175 23.34 11.40 -38.21
C ILE A 175 22.10 12.11 -38.81
N GLU A 176 21.60 13.14 -38.15
CA GLU A 176 20.43 13.93 -38.59
C GLU A 176 20.84 15.17 -39.44
N GLU A 177 22.13 15.47 -39.59
CA GLU A 177 22.70 16.44 -40.54
C GLU A 177 23.16 15.71 -41.81
#